data_2cad33d7857eabc9fd248bf3476db294
#
_entry.id   2cad33d7857eabc9fd248bf3476db294
#
_cell.length_a   1.000
_cell.length_b   1.000
_cell.length_c   1.000
_cell.angle_alpha   90.00
_cell.angle_beta   90.00
_cell.angle_gamma   90.00
#
_symmetry.space_group_name_H-M   'P 1'
#
loop_
_entity.id
_entity.type
_entity.pdbx_description
1 polymer ?
#
loop_
_entity_poly.entity_id
_entity_poly.type
_entity_poly.pdbx_seq_one_letter_code
_entity_poly.pdbx_strand_id
1 'polypeptide(L)'
;EGLAEYFEHCKANKKGLQHTFTEYEKGRIRTIYMLGDIDLPTFINSRQNEFMKQQRTDEQYAYILSHALVTFWIEKAPRQIFRDFVLSLQNKDDSSTVSERIEQIYTGGFKQFEKDFEAFCK
;
A
#
# COMPACT_ATOMS: atom_id res chain seq x y z
N GLU A 1 -0.65 -9.59 0.60
CA GLU A 1 0.74 -9.55 0.15
C GLU A 1 1.52 -8.38 0.76
N GLY A 2 0.95 -7.19 0.79
CA GLY A 2 1.62 -6.02 1.35
C GLY A 2 2.02 -6.18 2.80
N LEU A 3 1.16 -6.79 3.62
CA LEU A 3 1.49 -7.07 5.02
C LEU A 3 2.63 -8.08 5.15
N ALA A 4 2.61 -9.12 4.31
CA ALA A 4 3.68 -10.11 4.30
C ALA A 4 5.02 -9.45 3.92
N GLU A 5 5.03 -8.62 2.89
CA GLU A 5 6.23 -7.87 2.48
C GLU A 5 6.74 -6.96 3.60
N TYR A 6 5.82 -6.25 4.27
CA TYR A 6 6.21 -5.37 5.38
C TYR A 6 6.92 -6.15 6.49
N PHE A 7 6.33 -7.27 6.91
CA PHE A 7 6.90 -8.06 8.01
C PHE A 7 8.18 -8.80 7.61
N GLU A 8 8.34 -9.19 6.34
CA GLU A 8 9.60 -9.78 5.86
C GLU A 8 10.77 -8.81 5.99
N HIS A 9 10.51 -7.50 5.92
CA HIS A 9 11.52 -6.46 6.07
C HIS A 9 11.69 -5.98 7.52
N CYS A 10 11.01 -6.64 8.47
CA CYS A 10 11.15 -6.33 9.90
C CYS A 10 12.22 -7.19 10.54
N LYS A 11 12.98 -6.58 11.47
CA LYS A 11 13.93 -7.30 12.32
C LYS A 11 13.59 -7.06 13.78
N ALA A 12 13.61 -8.14 14.58
CA ALA A 12 13.42 -8.02 16.02
C ALA A 12 14.67 -7.49 16.68
N ASN A 13 14.53 -6.55 17.59
CA ASN A 13 15.60 -6.06 18.45
C ASN A 13 15.07 -5.81 19.87
N LYS A 14 15.92 -5.32 20.78
CA LYS A 14 15.53 -5.07 22.18
C LYS A 14 14.40 -4.05 22.35
N LYS A 15 14.14 -3.23 21.33
CA LYS A 15 13.08 -2.20 21.33
C LYS A 15 11.82 -2.64 20.58
N GLY A 16 11.78 -3.86 20.05
CA GLY A 16 10.66 -4.41 19.29
C GLY A 16 11.03 -4.72 17.84
N LEU A 17 10.05 -4.60 16.94
CA LEU A 17 10.27 -4.83 15.51
C LEU A 17 10.76 -3.54 14.85
N GLN A 18 11.81 -3.67 14.04
CA GLN A 18 12.32 -2.58 13.22
C GLN A 18 12.12 -2.91 11.75
N HIS A 19 11.38 -2.06 11.05
CA HIS A 19 11.08 -2.20 9.63
C HIS A 19 12.08 -1.40 8.79
N THR A 20 12.46 -1.97 7.63
CA THR A 20 13.30 -1.29 6.64
C THR A 20 12.63 -1.32 5.27
N PHE A 21 12.45 -0.15 4.68
CA PHE A 21 12.08 0.00 3.28
C PHE A 21 13.34 0.43 2.53
N THR A 22 13.91 -0.47 1.72
CA THR A 22 15.24 -0.31 1.17
C THR A 22 15.35 0.85 0.17
N GLU A 23 16.53 1.39 0.01
CA GLU A 23 16.78 2.43 -1.01
C GLU A 23 16.53 1.92 -2.43
N TYR A 24 16.76 0.63 -2.67
CA TYR A 24 16.45 0.01 -3.96
C TYR A 24 14.95 0.08 -4.24
N GLU A 25 14.11 -0.31 -3.27
CA GLU A 25 12.66 -0.27 -3.44
C GLU A 25 12.14 1.16 -3.58
N LYS A 26 12.67 2.08 -2.79
CA LYS A 26 12.35 3.51 -2.91
C LYS A 26 12.66 4.04 -4.31
N GLY A 27 13.81 3.68 -4.84
CA GLY A 27 14.20 4.06 -6.20
C GLY A 27 13.27 3.50 -7.26
N ARG A 28 12.89 2.23 -7.12
CA ARG A 28 11.95 1.58 -8.02
C ARG A 28 10.59 2.26 -8.01
N ILE A 29 10.03 2.53 -6.85
CA ILE A 29 8.73 3.20 -6.70
C ILE A 29 8.79 4.62 -7.29
N ARG A 30 9.86 5.34 -7.01
CA ARG A 30 10.04 6.68 -7.59
C ARG A 30 10.05 6.64 -9.12
N THR A 31 10.77 5.68 -9.69
CA THR A 31 10.83 5.50 -11.14
C THR A 31 9.44 5.21 -11.73
N ILE A 32 8.68 4.32 -11.09
CA ILE A 32 7.33 3.96 -11.53
C ILE A 32 6.43 5.20 -11.55
N TYR A 33 6.49 6.03 -10.51
CA TYR A 33 5.71 7.27 -10.47
C TYR A 33 6.14 8.29 -11.53
N MET A 34 7.43 8.38 -11.79
CA MET A 34 7.94 9.29 -12.81
C MET A 34 7.48 8.90 -14.22
N LEU A 35 7.33 7.60 -14.47
CA LEU A 35 6.84 7.10 -15.75
C LEU A 35 5.32 7.23 -15.90
N GLY A 36 4.60 7.54 -14.84
CA GLY A 36 3.16 7.76 -14.88
C GLY A 36 2.31 6.50 -15.08
N ASP A 37 2.87 5.32 -14.85
CA ASP A 37 2.24 4.04 -15.17
C ASP A 37 1.43 3.45 -14.01
N ILE A 38 1.18 4.20 -12.94
CA ILE A 38 0.44 3.69 -11.77
C ILE A 38 -1.04 4.05 -11.89
N ASP A 39 -1.88 3.01 -12.02
CA ASP A 39 -3.32 3.10 -11.80
C ASP A 39 -3.62 2.53 -10.41
N LEU A 40 -3.55 3.39 -9.40
CA LEU A 40 -3.65 3.00 -8.01
C LEU A 40 -5.01 2.36 -7.65
N PRO A 41 -6.16 2.90 -8.10
CA PRO A 41 -7.45 2.27 -7.82
C PRO A 41 -7.52 0.84 -8.37
N THR A 42 -7.09 0.62 -9.59
CA THR A 42 -7.08 -0.71 -10.20
C THR A 42 -6.17 -1.66 -9.43
N PHE A 43 -4.99 -1.21 -9.03
CA PHE A 43 -4.05 -2.03 -8.28
C PHE A 43 -4.62 -2.40 -6.90
N ILE A 44 -5.15 -1.44 -6.17
CA ILE A 44 -5.68 -1.66 -4.81
C ILE A 44 -6.87 -2.62 -4.83
N ASN A 45 -7.71 -2.55 -5.86
CA ASN A 45 -8.88 -3.41 -6.00
C ASN A 45 -8.57 -4.75 -6.66
N SER A 46 -7.33 -5.01 -7.06
CA SER A 46 -6.96 -6.22 -7.79
C SER A 46 -7.12 -7.49 -6.95
N ARG A 47 -7.55 -8.56 -7.61
CA ARG A 47 -7.58 -9.90 -7.03
C ARG A 47 -6.24 -10.59 -7.27
N GLN A 48 -6.03 -11.73 -6.64
CA GLN A 48 -4.74 -12.42 -6.70
C GLN A 48 -4.27 -12.72 -8.14
N ASN A 49 -5.17 -13.15 -9.03
CA ASN A 49 -4.80 -13.42 -10.41
C ASN A 49 -4.37 -12.17 -11.18
N GLU A 50 -5.03 -11.03 -10.92
CA GLU A 50 -4.68 -9.75 -11.51
C GLU A 50 -3.35 -9.23 -10.94
N PHE A 51 -3.14 -9.43 -9.64
CA PHE A 51 -1.89 -9.12 -8.96
C PHE A 51 -0.73 -9.88 -9.61
N MET A 52 -0.89 -11.17 -9.85
CA MET A 52 0.15 -12.00 -10.47
C MET A 52 0.43 -11.61 -11.91
N LYS A 53 -0.57 -11.14 -12.67
CA LYS A 53 -0.36 -10.61 -14.02
C LYS A 53 0.51 -9.35 -14.01
N GLN A 54 0.27 -8.44 -13.07
CA GLN A 54 1.09 -7.25 -12.92
C GLN A 54 2.52 -7.60 -12.56
N GLN A 55 2.71 -8.60 -11.71
CA GLN A 55 4.02 -9.10 -11.34
C GLN A 55 4.81 -9.66 -12.55
N ARG A 56 4.11 -10.25 -13.53
CA ARG A 56 4.75 -10.77 -14.75
C ARG A 56 5.24 -9.66 -15.67
N THR A 57 4.56 -8.51 -15.69
CA THR A 57 4.89 -7.40 -16.58
C THR A 57 6.18 -6.71 -16.14
N ASP A 58 6.38 -6.58 -14.83
CA ASP A 58 7.60 -6.03 -14.23
C ASP A 58 7.90 -6.84 -12.99
N GLU A 59 9.00 -7.58 -13.02
CA GLU A 59 9.44 -8.37 -11.87
C GLU A 59 9.44 -7.50 -10.60
N GLN A 60 8.75 -7.96 -9.56
CA GLN A 60 8.64 -7.32 -8.26
C GLN A 60 7.71 -6.10 -8.19
N TYR A 61 7.13 -5.63 -9.30
CA TYR A 61 6.27 -4.44 -9.28
C TYR A 61 5.17 -4.54 -8.23
N ALA A 62 4.39 -5.62 -8.28
CA ALA A 62 3.25 -5.77 -7.37
C ALA A 62 3.70 -5.90 -5.90
N TYR A 63 4.79 -6.60 -5.65
CA TYR A 63 5.32 -6.75 -4.29
C TYR A 63 5.88 -5.43 -3.76
N ILE A 64 6.63 -4.70 -4.57
CA ILE A 64 7.21 -3.41 -4.17
C ILE A 64 6.10 -2.39 -3.90
N LEU A 65 5.11 -2.30 -4.76
CA LEU A 65 3.99 -1.37 -4.58
C LEU A 65 3.14 -1.74 -3.35
N SER A 66 2.87 -3.03 -3.14
CA SER A 66 2.17 -3.51 -1.94
C SER A 66 2.94 -3.18 -0.67
N HIS A 67 4.25 -3.39 -0.67
CA HIS A 67 5.11 -3.05 0.47
C HIS A 67 5.06 -1.55 0.77
N ALA A 68 5.16 -0.72 -0.28
CA ALA A 68 5.09 0.73 -0.13
C ALA A 68 3.73 1.19 0.44
N LEU A 69 2.63 0.61 -0.04
CA LEU A 69 1.29 0.94 0.45
C LEU A 69 1.14 0.62 1.94
N VAL A 70 1.54 -0.56 2.36
CA VAL A 70 1.43 -0.94 3.77
C VAL A 70 2.38 -0.11 4.64
N THR A 71 3.58 0.17 4.15
CA THR A 71 4.53 1.06 4.85
C THR A 71 3.91 2.44 5.06
N PHE A 72 3.28 3.01 4.03
CA PHE A 72 2.58 4.28 4.14
C PHE A 72 1.46 4.23 5.20
N TRP A 73 0.61 3.19 5.14
CA TRP A 73 -0.49 3.04 6.09
C TRP A 73 0.00 2.95 7.53
N ILE A 74 1.04 2.16 7.79
CA ILE A 74 1.51 1.91 9.15
C ILE A 74 2.34 3.09 9.68
N GLU A 75 3.20 3.66 8.86
CA GLU A 75 4.19 4.63 9.33
C GLU A 75 3.79 6.09 9.12
N LYS A 76 2.92 6.40 8.14
CA LYS A 76 2.60 7.77 7.75
C LYS A 76 1.15 8.15 7.97
N ALA A 77 0.19 7.25 7.75
CA ALA A 77 -1.21 7.55 7.95
C ALA A 77 -1.54 7.70 9.43
N PRO A 78 -2.51 8.54 9.81
CA PRO A 78 -2.96 8.62 11.20
C PRO A 78 -3.43 7.26 11.70
N ARG A 79 -3.04 6.89 12.91
CA ARG A 79 -3.35 5.57 13.48
C ARG A 79 -4.84 5.25 13.49
N GLN A 80 -5.68 6.23 13.81
CA GLN A 80 -7.12 6.01 13.86
C GLN A 80 -7.68 5.70 12.47
N ILE A 81 -7.21 6.38 11.45
CA ILE A 81 -7.62 6.15 10.07
C ILE A 81 -7.21 4.75 9.62
N PHE A 82 -5.98 4.35 9.90
CA PHE A 82 -5.51 3.00 9.57
C PHE A 82 -6.32 1.94 10.30
N ARG A 83 -6.59 2.15 11.58
CA ARG A 83 -7.42 1.23 12.37
C ARG A 83 -8.82 1.09 11.78
N ASP A 84 -9.46 2.21 11.45
CA ASP A 84 -10.81 2.20 10.86
C ASP A 84 -10.82 1.47 9.52
N PHE A 85 -9.78 1.67 8.72
CA PHE A 85 -9.63 0.97 7.44
C PHE A 85 -9.51 -0.54 7.64
N VAL A 86 -8.63 -0.99 8.53
CA VAL A 86 -8.45 -2.43 8.81
C VAL A 86 -9.75 -3.05 9.32
N LEU A 87 -10.45 -2.37 10.24
CA LEU A 87 -11.73 -2.85 10.75
C LEU A 87 -12.79 -2.94 9.66
N SER A 88 -12.80 -2.00 8.69
CA SER A 88 -13.73 -2.05 7.57
C SER A 88 -13.52 -3.26 6.68
N LEU A 89 -12.28 -3.71 6.52
CA LEU A 89 -11.95 -4.91 5.73
C LEU A 89 -12.48 -6.20 6.36
N GLN A 90 -12.74 -6.19 7.66
CA GLN A 90 -13.26 -7.34 8.39
C GLN A 90 -14.78 -7.46 8.30
N ASN A 91 -15.47 -6.44 7.82
CA ASN A 91 -16.92 -6.45 7.67
C ASN A 91 -17.31 -7.19 6.38
N LYS A 92 -17.69 -8.47 6.52
CA LYS A 92 -18.05 -9.32 5.39
C LYS A 92 -19.39 -8.95 4.74
N ASP A 93 -20.25 -8.20 5.43
CA ASP A 93 -21.54 -7.76 4.91
C ASP A 93 -21.43 -6.54 4.02
N ASP A 94 -20.30 -5.85 4.05
CA ASP A 94 -20.04 -4.69 3.21
C ASP A 94 -19.37 -5.13 1.90
N SER A 95 -20.07 -4.91 0.79
CA SER A 95 -19.60 -5.26 -0.56
C SER A 95 -18.76 -4.18 -1.21
N SER A 96 -18.46 -3.08 -0.51
CA SER A 96 -17.63 -2.00 -1.04
C SER A 96 -16.25 -2.48 -1.45
N THR A 97 -15.71 -1.90 -2.53
CA THR A 97 -14.33 -2.14 -2.93
C THR A 97 -13.36 -1.50 -1.94
N VAL A 98 -12.09 -1.89 -2.02
CA VAL A 98 -11.06 -1.31 -1.14
C VAL A 98 -10.94 0.19 -1.37
N SER A 99 -10.96 0.64 -2.62
CA SER A 99 -10.89 2.08 -2.94
C SER A 99 -12.10 2.85 -2.40
N GLU A 100 -13.29 2.27 -2.44
CA GLU A 100 -14.49 2.88 -1.86
C GLU A 100 -14.37 3.02 -0.34
N ARG A 101 -13.81 2.03 0.34
CA ARG A 101 -13.56 2.08 1.79
C ARG A 101 -12.58 3.19 2.15
N ILE A 102 -11.51 3.35 1.37
CA ILE A 102 -10.54 4.43 1.55
C ILE A 102 -11.23 5.79 1.35
N GLU A 103 -12.07 5.91 0.31
CA GLU A 103 -12.84 7.14 0.06
C GLU A 103 -13.66 7.56 1.27
N GLN A 104 -14.30 6.61 1.94
CA GLN A 104 -15.15 6.89 3.09
C GLN A 104 -14.37 7.21 4.37
N ILE A 105 -13.22 6.60 4.56
CA ILE A 105 -12.49 6.62 5.82
C ILE A 105 -11.35 7.64 5.83
N TYR A 106 -10.64 7.80 4.70
CA TYR A 106 -9.47 8.66 4.64
C TYR A 106 -9.89 10.12 4.56
N THR A 107 -9.27 10.98 5.38
CA THR A 107 -9.56 12.40 5.40
C THR A 107 -9.24 13.03 4.05
N GLY A 108 -10.27 13.61 3.40
CA GLY A 108 -10.15 14.15 2.05
C GLY A 108 -10.44 13.17 0.93
N GLY A 109 -10.78 11.91 1.27
CA GLY A 109 -11.18 10.89 0.32
C GLY A 109 -10.01 10.24 -0.42
N PHE A 110 -10.33 9.45 -1.43
CA PHE A 110 -9.33 8.68 -2.17
C PHE A 110 -8.32 9.56 -2.91
N LYS A 111 -8.76 10.69 -3.45
CA LYS A 111 -7.85 11.61 -4.14
C LYS A 111 -6.77 12.15 -3.21
N GLN A 112 -7.13 12.45 -1.97
CA GLN A 112 -6.16 12.91 -0.99
C GLN A 112 -5.21 11.79 -0.61
N PHE A 113 -5.74 10.56 -0.45
CA PHE A 113 -4.92 9.38 -0.22
C PHE A 113 -3.88 9.20 -1.33
N GLU A 114 -4.30 9.30 -2.59
CA GLU A 114 -3.37 9.18 -3.73
C GLU A 114 -2.27 10.24 -3.67
N LYS A 115 -2.62 11.49 -3.38
CA LYS A 115 -1.64 12.58 -3.27
C LYS A 115 -0.64 12.34 -2.15
N ASP A 116 -1.14 11.91 -0.99
CA ASP A 116 -0.29 11.68 0.18
C ASP A 116 0.63 10.48 -0.06
N PHE A 117 0.11 9.43 -0.69
CA PHE A 117 0.93 8.27 -1.04
C PHE A 117 1.97 8.61 -2.10
N GLU A 118 1.60 9.35 -3.13
CA GLU A 118 2.55 9.80 -4.16
C GLU A 118 3.68 10.62 -3.54
N ALA A 119 3.33 11.54 -2.64
CA ALA A 119 4.33 12.34 -1.93
C ALA A 119 5.27 11.47 -1.09
N PHE A 120 4.73 10.43 -0.46
CA PHE A 120 5.53 9.44 0.29
C PHE A 120 6.51 8.69 -0.62
N CYS A 121 6.08 8.34 -1.84
CA CYS A 121 6.89 7.58 -2.79
C CYS A 121 7.98 8.42 -3.48
N LYS A 122 7.78 9.71 -3.57
CA LYS A 122 8.76 10.64 -4.15
C LYS A 122 9.72 11.16 -3.10
#